data_76a26368729f24a5c968dca32d5ab54b
#
_entry.id   76a26368729f24a5c968dca32d5ab54b
#
_cell.length_a   1.000
_cell.length_b   1.000
_cell.length_c   1.000
_cell.angle_alpha   90.00
_cell.angle_beta   90.00
_cell.angle_gamma   90.00
#
_symmetry.space_group_name_H-M   'P 1'
#
loop_
_entity.id
_entity.type
_entity.pdbx_description
1 polymer ?
#
loop_
_entity_poly.entity_id
_entity_poly.type
_entity_poly.pdbx_seq_one_letter_code
_entity_poly.pdbx_strand_id
1 'polypeptide(L)'
;MSDIPNQPNQMRQPQPAPAASQPNQSASPWAMPGPPQMPGPPPPSAAERVRWAAQRRGESDYIFSYWSALGWTILTFGIYGFYVFYQLVRRMRDHNARRLELLDAAVAAGWEQAGRQGLQQELAPSFQRAAGHLGVLRRMTQDFREPVIWLVIAIVARGLAEIVAFVLLDQDLIKHDQAEVGVEYELAVIYGRLGQHLAYPDQGRVKQPDNYVGRIVATIFSFGIYTFWWYYNQMEVPNKHFAVNWAEEDQLVRAVYAFI
;
A
#
# COMPACT_ATOMS: atom_id res chain seq x y z
N MET A 1 -21.97 -5.26 -62.12
CA MET A 1 -22.51 -4.14 -61.27
C MET A 1 -21.97 -4.42 -59.89
N SER A 2 -20.92 -3.72 -59.56
CA SER A 2 -20.09 -3.92 -58.37
C SER A 2 -20.35 -2.77 -57.38
N ASP A 3 -20.96 -3.08 -56.24
CA ASP A 3 -21.19 -2.11 -55.18
C ASP A 3 -19.95 -2.00 -54.30
N ILE A 4 -19.37 -0.82 -54.24
CA ILE A 4 -18.26 -0.45 -53.36
C ILE A 4 -18.87 0.08 -52.05
N PRO A 5 -18.55 -0.47 -50.86
CA PRO A 5 -19.03 0.12 -49.62
C PRO A 5 -18.27 1.39 -49.25
N ASN A 6 -19.04 2.39 -48.89
CA ASN A 6 -18.69 3.72 -48.46
C ASN A 6 -17.81 3.68 -47.18
N GLN A 7 -16.60 4.21 -47.24
CA GLN A 7 -15.76 4.41 -46.04
C GLN A 7 -16.19 5.67 -45.27
N PRO A 8 -16.34 5.62 -43.96
CA PRO A 8 -16.62 6.82 -43.16
C PRO A 8 -15.39 7.73 -43.09
N ASN A 9 -15.65 8.98 -43.32
CA ASN A 9 -14.78 10.15 -43.32
C ASN A 9 -13.95 10.21 -42.00
N GLN A 10 -12.65 9.92 -42.04
CA GLN A 10 -11.73 10.15 -40.94
C GLN A 10 -11.54 11.66 -40.76
N MET A 11 -12.13 12.23 -39.73
CA MET A 11 -11.84 13.59 -39.28
C MET A 11 -10.35 13.71 -38.96
N ARG A 12 -9.64 14.51 -39.74
CA ARG A 12 -8.26 14.92 -39.47
C ARG A 12 -8.21 15.59 -38.09
N GLN A 13 -7.52 14.96 -37.14
CA GLN A 13 -7.14 15.65 -35.93
C GLN A 13 -6.21 16.83 -36.26
N PRO A 14 -6.40 18.00 -35.63
CA PRO A 14 -5.49 19.13 -35.80
C PRO A 14 -4.10 18.74 -35.28
N GLN A 15 -3.07 18.91 -36.12
CA GLN A 15 -1.68 18.81 -35.70
C GLN A 15 -1.40 19.88 -34.62
N PRO A 16 -0.74 19.53 -33.50
CA PRO A 16 -0.29 20.54 -32.55
C PRO A 16 0.70 21.50 -33.25
N ALA A 17 0.51 22.79 -33.00
CA ALA A 17 1.39 23.82 -33.48
C ALA A 17 2.84 23.56 -33.01
N PRO A 18 3.86 23.88 -33.87
CA PRO A 18 5.27 23.73 -33.47
C PRO A 18 5.54 24.60 -32.22
N ALA A 19 6.13 23.97 -31.20
CA ALA A 19 6.53 24.65 -30.00
C ALA A 19 7.45 25.85 -30.34
N ALA A 20 7.06 27.05 -29.89
CA ALA A 20 7.87 28.23 -30.05
C ALA A 20 9.26 27.97 -29.42
N SER A 21 10.30 28.13 -30.26
CA SER A 21 11.69 28.04 -29.87
C SER A 21 11.95 29.01 -28.73
N GLN A 22 12.25 28.47 -27.53
CA GLN A 22 12.71 29.33 -26.43
C GLN A 22 13.97 30.06 -26.86
N PRO A 23 14.08 31.37 -26.61
CA PRO A 23 15.28 32.10 -26.93
C PRO A 23 16.46 31.48 -26.16
N ASN A 24 17.48 31.11 -26.94
CA ASN A 24 18.75 30.59 -26.45
C ASN A 24 19.32 31.62 -25.44
N GLN A 25 19.26 31.29 -24.15
CA GLN A 25 19.93 32.09 -23.12
C GLN A 25 21.42 31.92 -23.35
N SER A 26 21.98 32.88 -24.10
CA SER A 26 23.41 33.00 -24.31
C SER A 26 24.11 32.92 -22.93
N ALA A 27 24.84 31.85 -22.72
CA ALA A 27 25.67 31.68 -21.54
C ALA A 27 26.55 32.94 -21.37
N SER A 28 26.49 33.58 -20.22
CA SER A 28 27.34 34.71 -19.86
C SER A 28 28.80 34.27 -20.04
N PRO A 29 29.63 35.04 -20.76
CA PRO A 29 31.06 34.69 -20.95
C PRO A 29 31.85 34.64 -19.62
N TRP A 30 31.23 35.03 -18.53
CA TRP A 30 31.82 35.10 -17.18
C TRP A 30 31.23 34.07 -16.20
N ALA A 31 30.43 33.12 -16.68
CA ALA A 31 29.96 32.03 -15.83
C ALA A 31 31.16 31.15 -15.47
N MET A 32 31.68 31.33 -14.24
CA MET A 32 32.69 30.41 -13.70
C MET A 32 32.11 28.99 -13.70
N PRO A 33 32.89 27.98 -14.07
CA PRO A 33 32.47 26.57 -13.91
C PRO A 33 32.07 26.40 -12.43
N GLY A 34 30.84 25.95 -12.21
CA GLY A 34 30.40 25.59 -10.85
C GLY A 34 31.37 24.54 -10.27
N PRO A 35 31.57 24.51 -8.95
CA PRO A 35 32.41 23.49 -8.34
C PRO A 35 31.94 22.10 -8.82
N PRO A 36 32.86 21.16 -9.07
CA PRO A 36 32.51 19.82 -9.49
C PRO A 36 31.49 19.25 -8.48
N GLN A 37 30.30 18.92 -8.98
CA GLN A 37 29.27 18.29 -8.15
C GLN A 37 29.85 16.93 -7.72
N MET A 38 30.11 16.79 -6.44
CA MET A 38 30.49 15.47 -5.90
C MET A 38 29.34 14.49 -6.18
N PRO A 39 29.65 13.26 -6.63
CA PRO A 39 28.63 12.23 -6.78
C PRO A 39 27.84 12.14 -5.47
N GLY A 40 26.51 12.20 -5.56
CA GLY A 40 25.66 11.94 -4.39
C GLY A 40 25.95 10.57 -3.79
N PRO A 41 25.56 10.33 -2.53
CA PRO A 41 25.70 9.01 -1.94
C PRO A 41 25.00 7.97 -2.83
N PRO A 42 25.55 6.74 -2.96
CA PRO A 42 24.92 5.70 -3.75
C PRO A 42 23.50 5.42 -3.22
N PRO A 43 22.56 5.02 -4.08
CA PRO A 43 21.22 4.65 -3.63
C PRO A 43 21.31 3.46 -2.65
N PRO A 44 20.40 3.40 -1.65
CA PRO A 44 20.44 2.32 -0.66
C PRO A 44 20.23 0.95 -1.33
N SER A 45 20.98 -0.05 -0.85
CA SER A 45 20.84 -1.43 -1.28
C SER A 45 19.44 -1.99 -1.00
N ALA A 46 19.05 -3.06 -1.68
CA ALA A 46 17.77 -3.72 -1.43
C ALA A 46 17.64 -4.15 0.05
N ALA A 47 18.70 -4.66 0.66
CA ALA A 47 18.72 -5.04 2.07
C ALA A 47 18.51 -3.86 3.02
N GLU A 48 19.16 -2.73 2.75
CA GLU A 48 18.97 -1.50 3.55
C GLU A 48 17.52 -0.99 3.43
N ARG A 49 16.90 -1.04 2.24
CA ARG A 49 15.50 -0.67 2.05
C ARG A 49 14.56 -1.55 2.86
N VAL A 50 14.77 -2.88 2.89
CA VAL A 50 14.00 -3.82 3.73
C VAL A 50 14.10 -3.40 5.20
N ARG A 51 15.32 -3.17 5.71
CA ARG A 51 15.54 -2.76 7.10
C ARG A 51 14.87 -1.43 7.43
N TRP A 52 15.02 -0.43 6.57
CA TRP A 52 14.41 0.89 6.79
C TRP A 52 12.89 0.84 6.80
N ALA A 53 12.30 0.09 5.87
CA ALA A 53 10.85 -0.10 5.87
C ALA A 53 10.36 -0.79 7.16
N ALA A 54 11.06 -1.85 7.61
CA ALA A 54 10.72 -2.53 8.86
C ALA A 54 10.90 -1.63 10.11
N GLN A 55 11.92 -0.78 10.14
CA GLN A 55 12.15 0.15 11.26
C GLN A 55 11.06 1.22 11.39
N ARG A 56 10.43 1.63 10.29
CA ARG A 56 9.36 2.66 10.26
C ARG A 56 7.97 2.12 10.58
N ARG A 57 7.83 0.82 10.96
CA ARG A 57 6.53 0.22 11.29
C ARG A 57 5.76 0.98 12.36
N GLY A 58 6.45 1.54 13.37
CA GLY A 58 5.81 2.35 14.42
C GLY A 58 5.23 3.68 13.92
N GLU A 59 5.68 4.19 12.77
CA GLU A 59 5.19 5.45 12.18
C GLU A 59 3.92 5.23 11.34
N SER A 60 3.81 4.07 10.67
CA SER A 60 2.71 3.74 9.77
C SER A 60 1.59 2.93 10.44
N ASP A 61 1.96 1.98 11.31
CA ASP A 61 1.07 0.97 11.85
C ASP A 61 0.54 1.41 13.23
N TYR A 62 -0.29 2.46 13.22
CA TYR A 62 -0.85 2.98 14.47
C TYR A 62 -1.78 1.96 15.13
N ILE A 63 -1.40 1.50 16.33
CA ILE A 63 -2.18 0.53 17.12
C ILE A 63 -3.20 1.27 18.00
N PHE A 64 -4.46 0.98 17.79
CA PHE A 64 -5.54 1.55 18.58
C PHE A 64 -5.78 0.78 19.87
N SER A 65 -6.05 1.52 20.97
CA SER A 65 -6.80 1.01 22.11
C SER A 65 -8.26 1.45 21.98
N TYR A 66 -9.15 0.53 21.68
CA TYR A 66 -10.57 0.83 21.49
C TYR A 66 -11.18 1.56 22.72
N TRP A 67 -10.93 1.05 23.92
CA TRP A 67 -11.51 1.64 25.12
C TRP A 67 -10.98 3.04 25.41
N SER A 68 -9.70 3.30 25.15
CA SER A 68 -9.14 4.65 25.25
C SER A 68 -9.76 5.58 24.20
N ALA A 69 -9.89 5.12 22.97
CA ALA A 69 -10.50 5.92 21.89
C ALA A 69 -11.97 6.24 22.20
N LEU A 70 -12.74 5.27 22.68
CA LEU A 70 -14.13 5.45 23.10
C LEU A 70 -14.23 6.43 24.28
N GLY A 71 -13.40 6.25 25.33
CA GLY A 71 -13.40 7.13 26.49
C GLY A 71 -13.11 8.60 26.12
N TRP A 72 -12.09 8.84 25.29
CA TRP A 72 -11.78 10.18 24.82
C TRP A 72 -12.89 10.74 23.90
N THR A 73 -13.51 9.90 23.08
CA THR A 73 -14.62 10.34 22.23
C THR A 73 -15.82 10.79 23.06
N ILE A 74 -16.17 10.08 24.15
CA ILE A 74 -17.22 10.48 25.06
C ILE A 74 -16.85 11.75 25.81
N LEU A 75 -15.64 11.84 26.38
CA LEU A 75 -15.16 12.99 27.15
C LEU A 75 -15.13 14.27 26.32
N THR A 76 -14.86 14.19 25.03
CA THR A 76 -14.80 15.33 24.11
C THR A 76 -16.10 15.56 23.33
N PHE A 77 -17.22 14.98 23.78
CA PHE A 77 -18.51 15.09 23.10
C PHE A 77 -18.46 14.76 21.61
N GLY A 78 -17.68 13.74 21.24
CA GLY A 78 -17.53 13.23 19.88
C GLY A 78 -16.44 13.91 19.02
N ILE A 79 -15.78 14.97 19.48
CA ILE A 79 -14.71 15.65 18.73
C ILE A 79 -13.55 14.70 18.47
N TYR A 80 -13.12 13.94 19.48
CA TYR A 80 -12.06 12.96 19.33
C TYR A 80 -12.38 11.85 18.34
N GLY A 81 -13.67 11.56 18.10
CA GLY A 81 -14.12 10.61 17.08
C GLY A 81 -13.68 10.98 15.67
N PHE A 82 -13.58 12.26 15.33
CA PHE A 82 -13.04 12.71 14.03
C PHE A 82 -11.53 12.42 13.91
N TYR A 83 -10.78 12.58 15.00
CA TYR A 83 -9.37 12.18 15.03
C TYR A 83 -9.21 10.68 14.84
N VAL A 84 -10.03 9.88 15.52
CA VAL A 84 -10.06 8.42 15.36
C VAL A 84 -10.34 8.05 13.91
N PHE A 85 -11.37 8.64 13.32
CA PHE A 85 -11.74 8.39 11.92
C PHE A 85 -10.59 8.74 10.95
N TYR A 86 -9.98 9.91 11.12
CA TYR A 86 -8.81 10.31 10.35
C TYR A 86 -7.68 9.28 10.45
N GLN A 87 -7.37 8.83 11.66
CA GLN A 87 -6.31 7.86 11.89
C GLN A 87 -6.64 6.47 11.34
N LEU A 88 -7.91 6.05 11.30
CA LEU A 88 -8.31 4.79 10.68
C LEU A 88 -7.98 4.77 9.18
N VAL A 89 -8.24 5.86 8.48
CA VAL A 89 -7.91 5.99 7.04
C VAL A 89 -6.40 6.14 6.85
N ARG A 90 -5.76 7.02 7.64
CA ARG A 90 -4.33 7.32 7.54
C ARG A 90 -3.47 6.08 7.75
N ARG A 91 -3.69 5.32 8.83
CA ARG A 91 -2.86 4.16 9.16
C ARG A 91 -2.88 3.09 8.07
N MET A 92 -4.02 2.88 7.40
CA MET A 92 -4.12 1.93 6.28
C MET A 92 -3.35 2.44 5.06
N ARG A 93 -3.43 3.74 4.74
CA ARG A 93 -2.64 4.35 3.66
C ARG A 93 -1.14 4.20 3.91
N ASP A 94 -0.70 4.59 5.10
CA ASP A 94 0.72 4.62 5.45
C ASP A 94 1.29 3.21 5.58
N HIS A 95 0.52 2.26 6.13
CA HIS A 95 0.85 0.83 6.18
C HIS A 95 1.02 0.25 4.76
N ASN A 96 0.04 0.46 3.88
CA ASN A 96 0.10 -0.06 2.51
C ASN A 96 1.34 0.45 1.76
N ALA A 97 1.68 1.73 1.92
CA ALA A 97 2.86 2.32 1.28
C ALA A 97 4.17 1.71 1.81
N ARG A 98 4.31 1.64 3.14
CA ARG A 98 5.49 1.05 3.79
C ARG A 98 5.63 -0.45 3.47
N ARG A 99 4.53 -1.19 3.52
CA ARG A 99 4.55 -2.63 3.27
C ARG A 99 4.90 -2.95 1.83
N LEU A 100 4.36 -2.17 0.87
CA LEU A 100 4.77 -2.27 -0.53
C LEU A 100 6.28 -2.05 -0.71
N GLU A 101 6.85 -1.01 -0.07
CA GLU A 101 8.28 -0.72 -0.12
C GLU A 101 9.11 -1.89 0.42
N LEU A 102 8.70 -2.47 1.55
CA LEU A 102 9.39 -3.59 2.17
C LEU A 102 9.37 -4.83 1.28
N LEU A 103 8.21 -5.22 0.77
CA LEU A 103 8.06 -6.41 -0.05
C LEU A 103 8.76 -6.27 -1.42
N ASP A 104 8.67 -5.09 -2.04
CA ASP A 104 9.38 -4.77 -3.29
C ASP A 104 10.90 -4.89 -3.10
N ALA A 105 11.42 -4.33 -2.00
CA ALA A 105 12.83 -4.43 -1.65
C ALA A 105 13.27 -5.87 -1.35
N ALA A 106 12.41 -6.67 -0.70
CA ALA A 106 12.69 -8.07 -0.43
C ALA A 106 12.76 -8.91 -1.73
N VAL A 107 11.83 -8.68 -2.66
CA VAL A 107 11.87 -9.32 -3.98
C VAL A 107 13.16 -8.94 -4.73
N ALA A 108 13.56 -7.66 -4.68
CA ALA A 108 14.80 -7.20 -5.29
C ALA A 108 16.05 -7.85 -4.66
N ALA A 109 16.13 -7.96 -3.33
CA ALA A 109 17.22 -8.63 -2.64
C ALA A 109 17.31 -10.11 -3.02
N GLY A 110 16.17 -10.80 -3.11
CA GLY A 110 16.09 -12.18 -3.60
C GLY A 110 16.58 -12.32 -5.04
N TRP A 111 16.24 -11.38 -5.93
CA TRP A 111 16.68 -11.38 -7.32
C TRP A 111 18.21 -11.19 -7.45
N GLU A 112 18.77 -10.27 -6.68
CA GLU A 112 20.23 -10.06 -6.63
C GLU A 112 20.95 -11.32 -6.13
N GLN A 113 20.43 -11.97 -5.08
CA GLN A 113 21.01 -13.20 -4.55
C GLN A 113 20.88 -14.37 -5.53
N ALA A 114 19.73 -14.51 -6.19
CA ALA A 114 19.54 -15.51 -7.25
C ALA A 114 20.55 -15.32 -8.39
N GLY A 115 20.89 -14.07 -8.73
CA GLY A 115 21.95 -13.76 -9.69
C GLY A 115 23.32 -14.25 -9.26
N ARG A 116 23.69 -14.01 -7.99
CA ARG A 116 24.95 -14.49 -7.42
C ARG A 116 25.07 -16.02 -7.43
N GLN A 117 23.95 -16.71 -7.29
CA GLN A 117 23.90 -18.20 -7.28
C GLN A 117 23.60 -18.81 -8.66
N GLY A 118 23.33 -18.00 -9.70
CA GLY A 118 22.97 -18.52 -11.02
C GLY A 118 21.57 -19.11 -11.13
N LEU A 119 20.67 -18.79 -10.17
CA LEU A 119 19.32 -19.37 -10.05
C LEU A 119 18.21 -18.48 -10.63
N GLN A 120 18.55 -17.33 -11.25
CA GLN A 120 17.54 -16.40 -11.75
C GLN A 120 16.57 -17.03 -12.76
N GLN A 121 17.07 -17.84 -13.68
CA GLN A 121 16.25 -18.49 -14.69
C GLN A 121 15.31 -19.54 -14.09
N GLU A 122 15.78 -20.31 -13.13
CA GLU A 122 14.97 -21.31 -12.41
C GLU A 122 13.84 -20.64 -11.61
N LEU A 123 14.16 -19.53 -10.94
CA LEU A 123 13.22 -18.79 -10.07
C LEU A 123 12.36 -17.76 -10.81
N ALA A 124 12.60 -17.54 -12.11
CA ALA A 124 11.86 -16.53 -12.89
C ALA A 124 10.33 -16.65 -12.77
N PRO A 125 9.70 -17.84 -12.77
CA PRO A 125 8.26 -17.96 -12.60
C PRO A 125 7.77 -17.43 -11.24
N SER A 126 8.49 -17.69 -10.14
CA SER A 126 8.15 -17.18 -8.80
C SER A 126 8.30 -15.66 -8.72
N PHE A 127 9.36 -15.10 -9.30
CA PHE A 127 9.55 -13.66 -9.38
C PHE A 127 8.44 -12.98 -10.20
N GLN A 128 8.00 -13.60 -11.30
CA GLN A 128 6.89 -13.07 -12.11
C GLN A 128 5.56 -13.05 -11.33
N ARG A 129 5.25 -14.11 -10.57
CA ARG A 129 4.06 -14.15 -9.73
C ARG A 129 4.14 -13.11 -8.61
N ALA A 130 5.27 -13.01 -7.91
CA ALA A 130 5.52 -11.98 -6.90
C ALA A 130 5.32 -10.57 -7.48
N ALA A 131 5.88 -10.28 -8.67
CA ALA A 131 5.70 -9.01 -9.36
C ALA A 131 4.23 -8.75 -9.72
N GLY A 132 3.46 -9.78 -10.07
CA GLY A 132 2.03 -9.68 -10.30
C GLY A 132 1.27 -9.21 -9.06
N HIS A 133 1.52 -9.83 -7.90
CA HIS A 133 0.93 -9.46 -6.62
C HIS A 133 1.40 -8.06 -6.16
N LEU A 134 2.69 -7.72 -6.29
CA LEU A 134 3.21 -6.38 -6.05
C LEU A 134 2.52 -5.32 -6.93
N GLY A 135 2.20 -5.66 -8.17
CA GLY A 135 1.43 -4.81 -9.06
C GLY A 135 0.03 -4.48 -8.53
N VAL A 136 -0.63 -5.44 -7.86
CA VAL A 136 -1.91 -5.19 -7.18
C VAL A 136 -1.72 -4.26 -6.00
N LEU A 137 -0.76 -4.53 -5.11
CA LEU A 137 -0.45 -3.69 -3.95
C LEU A 137 -0.09 -2.25 -4.36
N ARG A 138 0.68 -2.10 -5.44
CA ARG A 138 1.07 -0.78 -5.97
C ARG A 138 -0.13 0.04 -6.44
N ARG A 139 -1.06 -0.56 -7.20
CA ARG A 139 -2.29 0.13 -7.61
C ARG A 139 -3.14 0.51 -6.40
N MET A 140 -3.32 -0.39 -5.44
CA MET A 140 -4.08 -0.10 -4.22
C MET A 140 -3.47 1.05 -3.41
N THR A 141 -2.14 1.13 -3.34
CA THR A 141 -1.42 2.20 -2.64
C THR A 141 -1.55 3.54 -3.37
N GLN A 142 -1.45 3.54 -4.70
CA GLN A 142 -1.57 4.77 -5.52
C GLN A 142 -2.98 5.34 -5.51
N ASP A 143 -3.99 4.46 -5.56
CA ASP A 143 -5.40 4.83 -5.61
C ASP A 143 -6.04 4.94 -4.22
N PHE A 144 -5.23 4.89 -3.14
CA PHE A 144 -5.76 4.91 -1.79
C PHE A 144 -6.32 6.27 -1.41
N ARG A 145 -7.30 6.23 -0.52
CA ARG A 145 -8.07 7.40 -0.08
C ARG A 145 -7.22 8.40 0.70
N GLU A 146 -7.37 9.68 0.36
CA GLU A 146 -6.68 10.74 1.11
C GLU A 146 -7.39 11.00 2.46
N PRO A 147 -6.71 10.80 3.61
CA PRO A 147 -7.32 10.89 4.93
C PRO A 147 -7.96 12.25 5.25
N VAL A 148 -7.36 13.34 4.77
CA VAL A 148 -7.91 14.70 5.01
C VAL A 148 -9.22 14.91 4.26
N ILE A 149 -9.32 14.44 3.01
CA ILE A 149 -10.55 14.53 2.22
C ILE A 149 -11.66 13.74 2.90
N TRP A 150 -11.38 12.52 3.36
CA TRP A 150 -12.36 11.70 4.05
C TRP A 150 -12.77 12.26 5.40
N LEU A 151 -11.85 12.92 6.11
CA LEU A 151 -12.19 13.66 7.34
C LEU A 151 -13.19 14.80 7.05
N VAL A 152 -12.94 15.59 6.01
CA VAL A 152 -13.88 16.67 5.62
C VAL A 152 -15.26 16.09 5.26
N ILE A 153 -15.31 15.01 4.50
CA ILE A 153 -16.55 14.32 4.17
C ILE A 153 -17.27 13.83 5.45
N ALA A 154 -16.52 13.26 6.42
CA ALA A 154 -17.09 12.79 7.68
C ALA A 154 -17.67 13.93 8.54
N ILE A 155 -17.05 15.12 8.50
CA ILE A 155 -17.58 16.31 9.20
C ILE A 155 -18.92 16.77 8.59
N VAL A 156 -19.01 16.75 7.24
CA VAL A 156 -20.19 17.24 6.51
C VAL A 156 -21.33 16.21 6.51
N ALA A 157 -21.01 14.95 6.23
CA ALA A 157 -21.95 13.84 6.07
C ALA A 157 -21.85 12.82 7.21
N ARG A 158 -21.85 13.32 8.45
CA ARG A 158 -21.66 12.54 9.67
C ARG A 158 -22.58 11.31 9.72
N GLY A 159 -22.04 10.18 10.13
CA GLY A 159 -22.72 8.88 10.19
C GLY A 159 -22.74 8.14 8.86
N LEU A 160 -23.15 8.79 7.78
CA LEU A 160 -23.18 8.17 6.45
C LEU A 160 -21.75 7.96 5.90
N ALA A 161 -20.89 8.96 6.06
CA ALA A 161 -19.52 8.90 5.62
C ALA A 161 -18.73 7.80 6.34
N GLU A 162 -18.95 7.64 7.66
CA GLU A 162 -18.31 6.58 8.44
C GLU A 162 -18.76 5.19 7.97
N ILE A 163 -20.05 4.97 7.73
CA ILE A 163 -20.55 3.69 7.21
C ILE A 163 -19.90 3.34 5.88
N VAL A 164 -19.86 4.28 4.93
CA VAL A 164 -19.25 4.08 3.63
C VAL A 164 -17.76 3.80 3.78
N ALA A 165 -17.05 4.60 4.59
CA ALA A 165 -15.62 4.42 4.82
C ALA A 165 -15.30 3.05 5.44
N PHE A 166 -16.09 2.57 6.38
CA PHE A 166 -15.87 1.26 7.02
C PHE A 166 -16.02 0.11 6.04
N VAL A 167 -17.03 0.15 5.16
CA VAL A 167 -17.16 -0.84 4.09
C VAL A 167 -15.94 -0.82 3.17
N LEU A 168 -15.50 0.36 2.78
CA LEU A 168 -14.39 0.53 1.86
C LEU A 168 -13.05 0.12 2.48
N LEU A 169 -12.77 0.52 3.74
CA LEU A 169 -11.55 0.13 4.46
C LEU A 169 -11.47 -1.38 4.69
N ASP A 170 -12.60 -2.01 4.97
CA ASP A 170 -12.69 -3.44 5.16
C ASP A 170 -12.41 -4.21 3.85
N GLN A 171 -12.99 -3.75 2.74
CA GLN A 171 -12.72 -4.32 1.42
C GLN A 171 -11.27 -4.12 0.97
N ASP A 172 -10.69 -2.95 1.29
CA ASP A 172 -9.29 -2.68 0.98
C ASP A 172 -8.35 -3.58 1.78
N LEU A 173 -8.62 -3.76 3.08
CA LEU A 173 -7.83 -4.67 3.92
C LEU A 173 -7.86 -6.10 3.37
N ILE A 174 -9.04 -6.59 2.97
CA ILE A 174 -9.18 -7.95 2.39
C ILE A 174 -8.35 -8.09 1.11
N LYS A 175 -8.46 -7.12 0.19
CA LYS A 175 -7.71 -7.15 -1.08
C LYS A 175 -6.20 -7.01 -0.87
N HIS A 176 -5.81 -6.13 0.07
CA HIS A 176 -4.43 -5.93 0.45
C HIS A 176 -3.83 -7.23 0.99
N ASP A 177 -4.49 -7.86 1.96
CA ASP A 177 -4.04 -9.07 2.62
C ASP A 177 -3.96 -10.26 1.64
N GLN A 178 -4.92 -10.38 0.71
CA GLN A 178 -4.86 -11.39 -0.37
C GLN A 178 -3.63 -11.21 -1.27
N ALA A 179 -3.34 -9.99 -1.67
CA ALA A 179 -2.18 -9.71 -2.52
C ALA A 179 -0.86 -9.88 -1.76
N GLU A 180 -0.83 -9.48 -0.49
CA GLU A 180 0.32 -9.61 0.40
C GLU A 180 0.68 -11.07 0.65
N VAL A 181 -0.28 -11.91 1.03
CA VAL A 181 -0.11 -13.37 1.20
C VAL A 181 0.46 -13.99 -0.08
N GLY A 182 0.03 -13.52 -1.27
CA GLY A 182 0.59 -13.96 -2.54
C GLY A 182 2.07 -13.63 -2.71
N VAL A 183 2.51 -12.41 -2.35
CA VAL A 183 3.93 -12.03 -2.38
C VAL A 183 4.73 -12.85 -1.39
N GLU A 184 4.26 -12.97 -0.15
CA GLU A 184 4.94 -13.69 0.92
C GLU A 184 5.12 -15.17 0.61
N TYR A 185 4.10 -15.79 0.00
CA TYR A 185 4.22 -17.18 -0.47
C TYR A 185 5.35 -17.34 -1.47
N GLU A 186 5.42 -16.45 -2.47
CA GLU A 186 6.49 -16.51 -3.47
C GLU A 186 7.86 -16.17 -2.86
N LEU A 187 7.93 -15.25 -1.90
CA LEU A 187 9.18 -15.00 -1.15
C LEU A 187 9.61 -16.23 -0.36
N ALA A 188 8.71 -16.97 0.28
CA ALA A 188 9.04 -18.20 0.99
C ALA A 188 9.63 -19.24 0.02
N VAL A 189 9.06 -19.39 -1.19
CA VAL A 189 9.60 -20.27 -2.24
C VAL A 189 11.00 -19.81 -2.70
N ILE A 190 11.13 -18.51 -3.05
CA ILE A 190 12.38 -17.92 -3.54
C ILE A 190 13.50 -18.08 -2.50
N TYR A 191 13.26 -17.62 -1.27
CA TYR A 191 14.23 -17.62 -0.20
C TYR A 191 14.60 -19.05 0.24
N GLY A 192 13.63 -19.96 0.24
CA GLY A 192 13.88 -21.39 0.47
C GLY A 192 14.87 -21.98 -0.52
N ARG A 193 14.77 -21.65 -1.81
CA ARG A 193 15.72 -22.06 -2.86
C ARG A 193 17.09 -21.38 -2.74
N LEU A 194 17.12 -20.19 -2.15
CA LEU A 194 18.36 -19.44 -1.89
C LEU A 194 19.05 -19.86 -0.58
N GLY A 195 18.53 -20.86 0.12
CA GLY A 195 19.10 -21.38 1.37
C GLY A 195 18.63 -20.65 2.64
N GLN A 196 17.60 -19.81 2.56
CA GLN A 196 17.01 -19.14 3.69
C GLN A 196 15.56 -19.63 3.93
N HIS A 197 15.24 -19.95 5.17
CA HIS A 197 13.91 -20.45 5.50
C HIS A 197 13.01 -19.29 5.96
N LEU A 198 11.97 -18.98 5.17
CA LEU A 198 10.84 -18.15 5.56
C LEU A 198 9.63 -19.04 5.82
N ALA A 199 8.85 -18.74 6.85
CA ALA A 199 7.58 -19.41 7.06
C ALA A 199 6.63 -19.09 5.90
N TYR A 200 5.86 -20.09 5.46
CA TYR A 200 4.77 -19.84 4.53
C TYR A 200 3.66 -19.06 5.24
N PRO A 201 3.06 -18.07 4.58
CA PRO A 201 1.97 -17.32 5.18
C PRO A 201 0.75 -18.23 5.44
N ASP A 202 0.08 -17.97 6.56
CA ASP A 202 -1.21 -18.61 6.83
C ASP A 202 -2.27 -18.02 5.91
N GLN A 203 -2.74 -18.80 4.94
CA GLN A 203 -3.80 -18.38 4.02
C GLN A 203 -5.14 -18.19 4.73
N GLY A 204 -5.34 -18.80 5.90
CA GLY A 204 -6.53 -18.63 6.73
C GLY A 204 -6.61 -17.25 7.41
N ARG A 205 -5.52 -16.48 7.44
CA ARG A 205 -5.51 -15.12 8.01
C ARG A 205 -6.31 -14.12 7.20
N VAL A 206 -6.48 -14.35 5.88
CA VAL A 206 -7.23 -13.45 5.01
C VAL A 206 -8.69 -13.40 5.47
N LYS A 207 -9.09 -12.21 5.93
CA LYS A 207 -10.45 -11.98 6.39
C LYS A 207 -11.46 -12.27 5.29
N GLN A 208 -12.55 -12.95 5.64
CA GLN A 208 -13.68 -13.10 4.73
C GLN A 208 -14.53 -11.82 4.69
N PRO A 209 -15.15 -11.49 3.55
CA PRO A 209 -16.03 -10.33 3.46
C PRO A 209 -17.18 -10.41 4.45
N ASP A 210 -17.45 -9.30 5.13
CA ASP A 210 -18.56 -9.19 6.07
C ASP A 210 -19.91 -9.04 5.36
N ASN A 211 -20.98 -9.38 6.06
CA ASN A 211 -22.34 -9.05 5.61
C ASN A 211 -22.62 -7.55 5.85
N TYR A 212 -22.18 -6.70 4.94
CA TYR A 212 -22.35 -5.25 5.07
C TYR A 212 -23.80 -4.80 5.13
N VAL A 213 -24.70 -5.45 4.38
CA VAL A 213 -26.14 -5.16 4.43
C VAL A 213 -26.68 -5.44 5.83
N GLY A 214 -26.35 -6.60 6.39
CA GLY A 214 -26.73 -6.97 7.77
C GLY A 214 -26.20 -5.97 8.80
N ARG A 215 -24.95 -5.50 8.66
CA ARG A 215 -24.34 -4.50 9.55
C ARG A 215 -25.05 -3.14 9.46
N ILE A 216 -25.41 -2.69 8.26
CA ILE A 216 -26.16 -1.45 8.04
C ILE A 216 -27.54 -1.56 8.67
N VAL A 217 -28.25 -2.66 8.42
CA VAL A 217 -29.57 -2.93 9.02
C VAL A 217 -29.47 -2.96 10.55
N ALA A 218 -28.48 -3.65 11.11
CA ALA A 218 -28.25 -3.70 12.55
C ALA A 218 -27.96 -2.30 13.13
N THR A 219 -27.21 -1.46 12.42
CA THR A 219 -26.93 -0.07 12.81
C THR A 219 -28.22 0.75 12.89
N ILE A 220 -29.08 0.63 11.88
CA ILE A 220 -30.36 1.36 11.83
C ILE A 220 -31.30 0.89 12.96
N PHE A 221 -31.52 -0.41 13.09
CA PHE A 221 -32.45 -0.97 14.07
C PHE A 221 -31.97 -0.83 15.53
N SER A 222 -30.66 -0.73 15.76
CA SER A 222 -30.09 -0.44 17.07
C SER A 222 -29.99 1.05 17.39
N PHE A 223 -30.57 1.94 16.59
CA PHE A 223 -30.42 3.40 16.73
C PHE A 223 -28.97 3.84 16.84
N GLY A 224 -28.06 3.21 16.07
CA GLY A 224 -26.64 3.53 16.03
C GLY A 224 -25.77 2.79 17.05
N ILE A 225 -26.32 2.03 18.01
CA ILE A 225 -25.54 1.30 19.02
C ILE A 225 -24.58 0.29 18.36
N TYR A 226 -25.02 -0.38 17.29
CA TYR A 226 -24.19 -1.34 16.58
C TYR A 226 -22.93 -0.70 15.95
N THR A 227 -22.92 0.61 15.72
CA THR A 227 -21.76 1.33 15.19
C THR A 227 -20.54 1.22 16.12
N PHE A 228 -20.74 1.19 17.45
CA PHE A 228 -19.64 0.97 18.41
C PHE A 228 -18.93 -0.37 18.19
N TRP A 229 -19.69 -1.43 17.91
CA TRP A 229 -19.13 -2.73 17.55
C TRP A 229 -18.40 -2.68 16.23
N TRP A 230 -18.90 -1.94 15.25
CA TRP A 230 -18.23 -1.79 13.97
C TRP A 230 -16.91 -1.01 14.12
N TYR A 231 -16.89 0.09 14.89
CA TYR A 231 -15.66 0.80 15.25
C TYR A 231 -14.63 -0.12 15.95
N TYR A 232 -15.09 -0.95 16.87
CA TYR A 232 -14.24 -1.95 17.51
C TYR A 232 -13.55 -2.84 16.46
N ASN A 233 -14.29 -3.38 15.53
CA ASN A 233 -13.74 -4.22 14.46
C ASN A 233 -12.77 -3.45 13.55
N GLN A 234 -13.09 -2.21 13.19
CA GLN A 234 -12.20 -1.37 12.39
C GLN A 234 -10.87 -1.05 13.09
N MET A 235 -10.80 -1.14 14.41
CA MET A 235 -9.56 -0.98 15.16
C MET A 235 -8.83 -2.30 15.34
N GLU A 236 -9.51 -3.34 15.81
CA GLU A 236 -8.90 -4.60 16.24
C GLU A 236 -8.43 -5.48 15.09
N VAL A 237 -9.19 -5.52 13.98
CA VAL A 237 -8.81 -6.37 12.85
C VAL A 237 -7.49 -5.92 12.22
N PRO A 238 -7.30 -4.63 11.89
CA PRO A 238 -5.99 -4.16 11.43
C PRO A 238 -4.89 -4.23 12.49
N ASN A 239 -5.18 -4.04 13.80
CA ASN A 239 -4.19 -4.23 14.85
C ASN A 239 -3.59 -5.65 14.82
N LYS A 240 -4.45 -6.66 14.67
CA LYS A 240 -4.01 -8.07 14.56
C LYS A 240 -3.23 -8.33 13.28
N HIS A 241 -3.68 -7.78 12.15
CA HIS A 241 -2.99 -7.87 10.88
C HIS A 241 -1.57 -7.29 10.97
N PHE A 242 -1.42 -6.09 11.53
CA PHE A 242 -0.11 -5.47 11.73
C PHE A 242 0.82 -6.30 12.63
N ALA A 243 0.29 -6.88 13.70
CA ALA A 243 1.08 -7.72 14.61
C ALA A 243 1.63 -8.98 13.91
N VAL A 244 0.84 -9.61 13.03
CA VAL A 244 1.30 -10.74 12.22
C VAL A 244 2.39 -10.28 11.24
N ASN A 245 2.16 -9.17 10.54
CA ASN A 245 3.12 -8.63 9.59
C ASN A 245 4.46 -8.27 10.24
N TRP A 246 4.46 -7.73 11.46
CA TRP A 246 5.70 -7.43 12.17
C TRP A 246 6.55 -8.68 12.43
N ALA A 247 5.91 -9.81 12.78
CA ALA A 247 6.63 -11.07 12.99
C ALA A 247 7.25 -11.59 11.69
N GLU A 248 6.56 -11.45 10.56
CA GLU A 248 7.04 -11.83 9.23
C GLU A 248 8.15 -10.89 8.75
N GLU A 249 8.02 -9.59 8.96
CA GLU A 249 9.04 -8.59 8.66
C GLU A 249 10.37 -8.90 9.38
N ASP A 250 10.30 -9.28 10.66
CA ASP A 250 11.47 -9.66 11.44
C ASP A 250 12.17 -10.92 10.88
N GLN A 251 11.40 -11.87 10.35
CA GLN A 251 11.95 -13.04 9.65
C GLN A 251 12.62 -12.64 8.34
N LEU A 252 11.94 -11.79 7.56
CA LEU A 252 12.43 -11.33 6.26
C LEU A 252 13.70 -10.51 6.38
N VAL A 253 13.78 -9.59 7.36
CA VAL A 253 15.01 -8.83 7.65
C VAL A 253 16.17 -9.78 7.94
N ARG A 254 15.98 -10.79 8.81
CA ARG A 254 17.03 -11.77 9.12
C ARG A 254 17.48 -12.54 7.87
N ALA A 255 16.54 -12.99 7.04
CA ALA A 255 16.84 -13.76 5.84
C ALA A 255 17.60 -12.93 4.79
N VAL A 256 17.23 -11.67 4.60
CA VAL A 256 17.92 -10.75 3.68
C VAL A 256 19.35 -10.48 4.14
N TYR A 257 19.55 -10.24 5.45
CA TYR A 257 20.87 -9.98 5.99
C TYR A 257 21.79 -11.20 6.03
N ALA A 258 21.23 -12.41 5.99
CA ALA A 258 22.03 -13.63 5.85
C ALA A 258 22.68 -13.81 4.45
N PHE A 259 22.32 -12.97 3.48
CA PHE A 259 22.93 -12.95 2.14
C PHE A 259 24.19 -12.07 2.04
N ILE A 260 24.39 -11.19 3.01
CA ILE A 260 25.49 -10.19 3.03
C ILE A 260 26.64 -10.70 3.88
#